data_a44c654aba95b040f348b9c31818d5bf
#
_entry.id   a44c654aba95b040f348b9c31818d5bf
#
_cell.length_a   1.000
_cell.length_b   1.000
_cell.length_c   1.000
_cell.angle_alpha   90.00
_cell.angle_beta   90.00
_cell.angle_gamma   90.00
#
_symmetry.space_group_name_H-M   'P 1'
#
loop_
_entity.id
_entity.type
_entity.pdbx_description
1 polymer ?
#
loop_
_entity_poly.entity_id
_entity_poly.type
_entity_poly.pdbx_seq_one_letter_code
_entity_poly.pdbx_strand_id
1 'polypeptide(L)'
;IYALPTIPEIIKRQAINQKEKNIINNLVKSVSEDLKISNDNNAISFVPPYARYPYEIWVAPFKKVDCIKQLSDEEINSISNQLVSSIKRLDLLFDEPMPYTMAVYFPPRGFEGNFHHYIALQPMRRDKNKLKFLAGIEQISGLMLSDIIPEDAASKLKSITID
;
A
#
# COMPACT_ATOMS: atom_id res chain seq x y z
N ILE A 1 5.92 4.82 -20.99
CA ILE A 1 6.94 5.05 -19.95
C ILE A 1 7.20 6.54 -19.87
N TYR A 2 7.13 7.11 -18.68
CA TYR A 2 7.44 8.51 -18.43
C TYR A 2 8.76 8.59 -17.67
N ALA A 3 9.72 9.36 -18.17
CA ALA A 3 10.95 9.72 -17.47
C ALA A 3 10.81 11.15 -16.95
N LEU A 4 11.00 11.33 -15.65
CA LEU A 4 10.91 12.65 -15.03
C LEU A 4 12.32 13.24 -14.85
N PRO A 5 12.56 14.50 -15.22
CA PRO A 5 13.87 15.14 -15.08
C PRO A 5 14.25 15.40 -13.61
N THR A 6 13.26 15.46 -12.74
CA THR A 6 13.43 15.68 -11.30
C THR A 6 12.53 14.74 -10.49
N ILE A 7 12.92 14.46 -9.25
CA ILE A 7 12.09 13.68 -8.33
C ILE A 7 10.91 14.57 -7.90
N PRO A 8 9.64 14.13 -8.10
CA PRO A 8 8.48 14.86 -7.60
C PRO A 8 8.57 15.11 -6.11
N GLU A 9 8.15 16.30 -5.64
CA GLU A 9 8.33 16.73 -4.25
C GLU A 9 7.68 15.76 -3.23
N ILE A 10 6.54 15.19 -3.55
CA ILE A 10 5.86 14.20 -2.69
C ILE A 10 6.72 12.93 -2.51
N ILE A 11 7.35 12.46 -3.58
CA ILE A 11 8.24 11.27 -3.54
C ILE A 11 9.54 11.60 -2.81
N LYS A 12 10.10 12.79 -3.04
CA LYS A 12 11.30 13.26 -2.35
C LYS A 12 11.06 13.37 -0.83
N ARG A 13 9.95 13.95 -0.40
CA ARG A 13 9.56 14.04 1.01
C ARG A 13 9.38 12.66 1.66
N GLN A 14 8.75 11.73 0.95
CA GLN A 14 8.61 10.36 1.40
C GLN A 14 9.97 9.67 1.56
N ALA A 15 10.88 9.83 0.59
CA ALA A 15 12.22 9.27 0.66
C ALA A 15 13.05 9.86 1.81
N ILE A 16 12.94 11.17 2.07
CA ILE A 16 13.56 11.84 3.22
C ILE A 16 13.04 11.24 4.53
N ASN A 17 11.72 11.10 4.68
CA ASN A 17 11.12 10.50 5.88
C ASN A 17 11.54 9.05 6.09
N GLN A 18 11.68 8.28 5.02
CA GLN A 18 12.22 6.92 5.13
C GLN A 18 13.68 6.91 5.56
N LYS A 19 14.51 7.80 4.99
CA LYS A 19 15.93 7.93 5.33
C LYS A 19 16.14 8.38 6.79
N GLU A 20 15.44 9.41 7.24
CA GLU A 20 15.67 10.04 8.54
C GLU A 20 14.93 9.33 9.68
N LYS A 21 13.71 8.87 9.43
CA LYS A 21 12.81 8.34 10.46
C LYS A 21 12.52 6.86 10.30
N ASN A 22 13.00 6.23 9.24
CA ASN A 22 12.74 4.81 8.92
C ASN A 22 11.25 4.44 8.95
N ILE A 23 10.40 5.40 8.54
CA ILE A 23 8.96 5.42 8.83
C ILE A 23 8.22 4.18 8.31
N ILE A 24 8.52 3.72 7.09
CA ILE A 24 7.82 2.55 6.52
C ILE A 24 8.26 1.26 7.21
N ASN A 25 9.56 1.08 7.46
CA ASN A 25 10.06 -0.10 8.16
C ASN A 25 9.49 -0.19 9.60
N ASN A 26 9.40 0.95 10.29
CA ASN A 26 8.81 0.99 11.62
C ASN A 26 7.33 0.65 11.56
N LEU A 27 6.58 1.21 10.60
CA LEU A 27 5.17 0.91 10.39
C LEU A 27 4.96 -0.59 10.11
N VAL A 28 5.70 -1.18 9.17
CA VAL A 28 5.58 -2.61 8.82
C VAL A 28 5.81 -3.51 10.02
N LYS A 29 6.75 -3.16 10.91
CA LYS A 29 7.06 -3.95 12.12
C LYS A 29 6.09 -3.77 13.27
N SER A 30 5.38 -2.64 13.33
CA SER A 30 4.53 -2.27 14.47
C SER A 30 3.08 -2.01 14.08
N VAL A 31 2.66 -2.44 12.87
CA VAL A 31 1.26 -2.28 12.46
C VAL A 31 0.33 -3.00 13.42
N SER A 32 -0.70 -2.31 13.85
CA SER A 32 -1.69 -2.80 14.81
C SER A 32 -2.53 -3.95 14.21
N GLU A 33 -2.99 -4.88 15.02
CA GLU A 33 -3.73 -6.08 14.57
C GLU A 33 -5.04 -5.76 13.86
N ASP A 34 -5.66 -4.64 14.20
CA ASP A 34 -6.90 -4.14 13.59
C ASP A 34 -6.69 -3.53 12.19
N LEU A 35 -5.45 -3.23 11.82
CA LEU A 35 -5.08 -2.79 10.47
C LEU A 35 -4.54 -3.92 9.58
N LYS A 36 -4.21 -5.07 10.17
CA LYS A 36 -3.68 -6.22 9.40
C LYS A 36 -4.79 -6.94 8.65
N ILE A 37 -4.53 -7.25 7.39
CA ILE A 37 -5.40 -8.10 6.55
C ILE A 37 -4.90 -9.54 6.59
N SER A 38 -3.62 -9.74 6.25
CA SER A 38 -2.97 -11.05 6.20
C SER A 38 -1.46 -10.90 6.33
N ASN A 39 -0.81 -11.92 6.85
CA ASN A 39 0.65 -12.01 6.85
C ASN A 39 1.10 -13.48 6.91
N ASP A 40 2.34 -13.70 6.53
CA ASP A 40 3.10 -14.93 6.78
C ASP A 40 4.43 -14.57 7.50
N ASN A 41 5.44 -15.43 7.39
CA ASN A 41 6.74 -15.19 8.05
C ASN A 41 7.58 -14.09 7.38
N ASN A 42 7.34 -13.76 6.10
CA ASN A 42 8.21 -12.92 5.30
C ASN A 42 7.55 -11.62 4.83
N ALA A 43 6.21 -11.59 4.72
CA ALA A 43 5.48 -10.44 4.18
C ALA A 43 4.15 -10.20 4.90
N ILE A 44 3.65 -9.00 4.75
CA ILE A 44 2.40 -8.54 5.33
C ILE A 44 1.58 -7.73 4.33
N SER A 45 0.25 -7.87 4.39
CA SER A 45 -0.72 -6.97 3.77
C SER A 45 -1.55 -6.28 4.85
N PHE A 46 -1.72 -4.97 4.75
CA PHE A 46 -2.41 -4.17 5.75
C PHE A 46 -3.01 -2.89 5.15
N VAL A 47 -3.98 -2.29 5.84
CA VAL A 47 -4.47 -0.96 5.53
C VAL A 47 -3.60 0.06 6.27
N PRO A 48 -2.96 1.02 5.58
CA PRO A 48 -2.14 2.01 6.28
C PRO A 48 -3.02 2.93 7.15
N PRO A 49 -2.56 3.34 8.35
CA PRO A 49 -3.36 4.17 9.28
C PRO A 49 -3.71 5.56 8.71
N TYR A 50 -3.04 5.95 7.64
CA TYR A 50 -3.27 7.20 6.90
C TYR A 50 -3.66 6.90 5.44
N ALA A 51 -4.50 5.87 5.24
CA ALA A 51 -5.02 5.49 3.92
C ALA A 51 -5.63 6.70 3.18
N ARG A 52 -5.21 6.90 1.95
CA ARG A 52 -5.68 8.00 1.09
C ARG A 52 -6.89 7.60 0.27
N TYR A 53 -7.06 6.30 0.07
CA TYR A 53 -8.16 5.72 -0.67
C TYR A 53 -8.95 4.76 0.21
N PRO A 54 -10.28 4.68 0.07
CA PRO A 54 -11.07 3.64 0.68
C PRO A 54 -10.50 2.27 0.34
N TYR A 55 -10.30 1.42 1.36
CA TYR A 55 -9.74 0.07 1.19
C TYR A 55 -8.33 0.03 0.57
N GLU A 56 -7.53 1.10 0.72
CA GLU A 56 -6.12 1.11 0.31
C GLU A 56 -5.37 -0.01 1.03
N ILE A 57 -4.61 -0.82 0.29
CA ILE A 57 -3.84 -1.93 0.85
C ILE A 57 -2.37 -1.70 0.54
N TRP A 58 -1.52 -1.87 1.55
CA TRP A 58 -0.08 -1.95 1.36
C TRP A 58 0.39 -3.38 1.56
N VAL A 59 1.28 -3.83 0.67
CA VAL A 59 1.97 -5.11 0.76
C VAL A 59 3.46 -4.82 0.88
N ALA A 60 4.09 -5.37 1.92
CA ALA A 60 5.51 -5.13 2.18
C ALA A 60 6.20 -6.37 2.75
N PRO A 61 7.50 -6.61 2.46
CA PRO A 61 8.30 -7.58 3.16
C PRO A 61 8.57 -7.11 4.60
N PHE A 62 8.76 -8.03 5.56
CA PHE A 62 9.27 -7.67 6.88
C PHE A 62 10.75 -7.27 6.84
N LYS A 63 11.51 -7.83 5.92
CA LYS A 63 12.90 -7.47 5.66
C LYS A 63 12.98 -6.12 4.96
N LYS A 64 13.70 -5.18 5.55
CA LYS A 64 13.95 -3.89 4.90
C LYS A 64 14.89 -4.09 3.71
N VAL A 65 14.37 -3.84 2.52
CA VAL A 65 15.11 -3.90 1.26
C VAL A 65 14.72 -2.76 0.35
N ASP A 66 15.64 -2.30 -0.46
CA ASP A 66 15.40 -1.26 -1.46
C ASP A 66 14.84 -1.82 -2.77
N CYS A 67 15.17 -3.08 -3.06
CA CYS A 67 14.89 -3.71 -4.34
C CYS A 67 14.53 -5.19 -4.14
N ILE A 68 13.61 -5.69 -4.94
CA ILE A 68 13.21 -7.12 -4.97
C ILE A 68 14.42 -8.05 -5.17
N LYS A 69 15.45 -7.63 -5.88
CA LYS A 69 16.68 -8.43 -6.08
C LYS A 69 17.46 -8.77 -4.80
N GLN A 70 17.15 -8.09 -3.69
CA GLN A 70 17.76 -8.35 -2.38
C GLN A 70 16.97 -9.39 -1.56
N LEU A 71 15.86 -9.87 -2.10
CA LEU A 71 15.00 -10.88 -1.50
C LEU A 71 15.34 -12.26 -2.03
N SER A 72 15.13 -13.29 -1.21
CA SER A 72 15.15 -14.69 -1.64
C SER A 72 13.88 -15.04 -2.43
N ASP A 73 13.92 -16.16 -3.14
CA ASP A 73 12.73 -16.65 -3.87
C ASP A 73 11.55 -16.91 -2.92
N GLU A 74 11.80 -17.37 -1.70
CA GLU A 74 10.77 -17.57 -0.68
C GLU A 74 10.14 -16.24 -0.24
N GLU A 75 10.95 -15.20 0.01
CA GLU A 75 10.48 -13.86 0.34
C GLU A 75 9.67 -13.22 -0.82
N ILE A 76 10.12 -13.44 -2.07
CA ILE A 76 9.39 -13.00 -3.27
C ILE A 76 8.05 -13.71 -3.39
N ASN A 77 8.00 -15.02 -3.18
CA ASN A 77 6.77 -15.79 -3.18
C ASN A 77 5.79 -15.32 -2.11
N SER A 78 6.29 -15.01 -0.90
CA SER A 78 5.47 -14.43 0.18
C SER A 78 4.81 -13.11 -0.24
N ILE A 79 5.57 -12.16 -0.78
CA ILE A 79 5.04 -10.87 -1.27
C ILE A 79 4.02 -11.12 -2.39
N SER A 80 4.31 -12.02 -3.30
CA SER A 80 3.41 -12.35 -4.42
C SER A 80 2.09 -12.93 -3.91
N ASN A 81 2.13 -13.83 -2.94
CA ASN A 81 0.94 -14.42 -2.32
C ASN A 81 0.11 -13.35 -1.59
N GLN A 82 0.75 -12.46 -0.81
CA GLN A 82 0.07 -11.35 -0.15
C GLN A 82 -0.56 -10.39 -1.17
N LEU A 83 0.10 -10.10 -2.28
CA LEU A 83 -0.41 -9.25 -3.35
C LEU A 83 -1.62 -9.87 -4.05
N VAL A 84 -1.51 -11.12 -4.47
CA VAL A 84 -2.61 -11.86 -5.13
C VAL A 84 -3.81 -11.98 -4.19
N SER A 85 -3.59 -12.34 -2.93
CA SER A 85 -4.63 -12.40 -1.90
C SER A 85 -5.32 -11.05 -1.73
N SER A 86 -4.57 -9.96 -1.70
CA SER A 86 -5.10 -8.60 -1.58
C SER A 86 -5.98 -8.22 -2.76
N ILE A 87 -5.55 -8.53 -3.99
CA ILE A 87 -6.33 -8.26 -5.22
C ILE A 87 -7.62 -9.08 -5.23
N LYS A 88 -7.55 -10.38 -4.92
CA LYS A 88 -8.75 -11.24 -4.81
C LYS A 88 -9.76 -10.68 -3.80
N ARG A 89 -9.29 -10.21 -2.62
CA ARG A 89 -10.18 -9.60 -1.62
C ARG A 89 -10.83 -8.32 -2.14
N LEU A 90 -10.09 -7.49 -2.87
CA LEU A 90 -10.66 -6.28 -3.48
C LEU A 90 -11.74 -6.62 -4.52
N ASP A 91 -11.53 -7.64 -5.35
CA ASP A 91 -12.51 -8.07 -6.36
C ASP A 91 -13.79 -8.66 -5.72
N LEU A 92 -13.64 -9.35 -4.59
CA LEU A 92 -14.77 -9.94 -3.87
C LEU A 92 -15.50 -8.92 -2.96
N LEU A 93 -14.91 -7.76 -2.70
CA LEU A 93 -15.42 -6.78 -1.75
C LEU A 93 -16.83 -6.28 -2.07
N PHE A 94 -17.14 -6.14 -3.35
CA PHE A 94 -18.44 -5.66 -3.85
C PHE A 94 -19.06 -6.61 -4.89
N ASP A 95 -18.59 -7.85 -4.97
CA ASP A 95 -18.97 -8.86 -5.98
C ASP A 95 -18.73 -8.38 -7.43
N GLU A 96 -17.76 -7.50 -7.62
CA GLU A 96 -17.38 -6.94 -8.93
C GLU A 96 -15.86 -6.67 -8.95
N PRO A 97 -15.18 -6.84 -10.10
CA PRO A 97 -13.77 -6.50 -10.23
C PRO A 97 -13.50 -5.06 -9.76
N MET A 98 -12.51 -4.90 -8.90
CA MET A 98 -12.14 -3.61 -8.33
C MET A 98 -11.19 -2.86 -9.26
N PRO A 99 -11.58 -1.73 -9.85
CA PRO A 99 -10.62 -0.86 -10.51
C PRO A 99 -9.66 -0.25 -9.47
N TYR A 100 -8.37 -0.39 -9.69
CA TYR A 100 -7.35 0.14 -8.78
C TYR A 100 -6.13 0.67 -9.52
N THR A 101 -5.40 1.56 -8.87
CA THR A 101 -4.04 1.91 -9.24
C THR A 101 -3.08 1.12 -8.36
N MET A 102 -2.08 0.50 -8.96
CA MET A 102 -0.99 -0.15 -8.24
C MET A 102 0.29 0.68 -8.38
N ALA A 103 0.89 1.02 -7.26
CA ALA A 103 2.17 1.70 -7.20
C ALA A 103 3.21 0.80 -6.52
N VAL A 104 4.32 0.58 -7.20
CA VAL A 104 5.46 -0.17 -6.67
C VAL A 104 6.55 0.83 -6.30
N TYR A 105 6.84 0.96 -5.00
CA TYR A 105 7.74 1.98 -4.49
C TYR A 105 9.17 1.47 -4.35
N PHE A 106 10.07 2.09 -5.09
CA PHE A 106 11.52 1.92 -5.02
C PHE A 106 12.20 3.21 -4.57
N PRO A 107 13.44 3.16 -4.06
CA PRO A 107 14.17 4.37 -3.73
C PRO A 107 14.37 5.23 -5.00
N PRO A 108 14.08 6.52 -4.94
CA PRO A 108 14.50 7.43 -5.98
C PRO A 108 16.03 7.59 -5.92
N ARG A 109 16.63 8.03 -7.02
CA ARG A 109 18.08 8.25 -7.14
C ARG A 109 18.62 9.09 -5.97
N GLY A 110 19.66 8.61 -5.30
CA GLY A 110 20.31 9.24 -4.14
C GLY A 110 19.69 8.88 -2.78
N PHE A 111 18.74 7.95 -2.74
CA PHE A 111 18.13 7.46 -1.49
C PHE A 111 18.28 5.95 -1.30
N GLU A 112 19.13 5.33 -2.08
CA GLU A 112 19.45 3.90 -2.01
C GLU A 112 20.03 3.55 -0.62
N GLY A 113 19.76 2.35 -0.13
CA GLY A 113 20.16 1.87 1.20
C GLY A 113 19.29 2.37 2.36
N ASN A 114 18.39 3.32 2.12
CA ASN A 114 17.58 3.96 3.15
C ASN A 114 16.08 3.82 2.91
N PHE A 115 15.70 3.04 1.94
CA PHE A 115 14.29 2.86 1.56
C PHE A 115 13.77 1.49 2.02
N HIS A 116 12.50 1.39 2.30
CA HIS A 116 11.80 0.13 2.48
C HIS A 116 10.82 -0.03 1.32
N HIS A 117 11.08 -1.03 0.48
CA HIS A 117 10.24 -1.37 -0.65
C HIS A 117 8.83 -1.79 -0.19
N TYR A 118 7.81 -1.32 -0.88
CA TYR A 118 6.43 -1.74 -0.68
C TYR A 118 5.58 -1.52 -1.94
N ILE A 119 4.46 -2.19 -2.00
CA ILE A 119 3.46 -2.07 -3.05
C ILE A 119 2.20 -1.48 -2.43
N ALA A 120 1.62 -0.46 -3.07
CA ALA A 120 0.35 0.12 -2.67
C ALA A 120 -0.72 -0.15 -3.72
N LEU A 121 -1.84 -0.70 -3.30
CA LEU A 121 -3.07 -0.84 -4.08
C LEU A 121 -4.02 0.28 -3.65
N GLN A 122 -4.44 1.10 -4.59
CA GLN A 122 -5.33 2.24 -4.39
C GLN A 122 -6.64 2.00 -5.13
N PRO A 123 -7.66 1.40 -4.47
CA PRO A 123 -8.93 1.09 -5.08
C PRO A 123 -9.71 2.34 -5.44
N MET A 124 -10.48 2.26 -6.54
CA MET A 124 -11.26 3.38 -7.04
C MET A 124 -12.73 3.33 -6.63
N ARG A 125 -13.20 2.25 -5.98
CA ARG A 125 -14.56 2.16 -5.44
C ARG A 125 -14.56 2.39 -3.93
N ARG A 126 -15.52 3.14 -3.44
CA ARG A 126 -15.80 3.31 -2.01
C ARG A 126 -17.06 2.55 -1.55
N ASP A 127 -17.89 2.12 -2.52
CA ASP A 127 -19.10 1.33 -2.32
C ASP A 127 -19.45 0.64 -3.66
N LYS A 128 -20.35 -0.35 -3.64
CA LYS A 128 -20.72 -1.16 -4.80
C LYS A 128 -20.97 -0.33 -6.07
N ASN A 129 -21.68 0.78 -5.96
CA ASN A 129 -22.04 1.66 -7.08
C ASN A 129 -21.41 3.05 -7.02
N LYS A 130 -20.35 3.24 -6.19
CA LYS A 130 -19.77 4.55 -5.98
C LYS A 130 -18.27 4.51 -6.20
N LEU A 131 -17.80 5.18 -7.25
CA LEU A 131 -16.40 5.46 -7.44
C LEU A 131 -15.94 6.60 -6.51
N LYS A 132 -14.65 6.55 -6.12
CA LYS A 132 -14.02 7.67 -5.46
C LYS A 132 -13.58 8.68 -6.53
N PHE A 133 -14.26 9.82 -6.55
CA PHE A 133 -13.75 11.00 -7.25
C PHE A 133 -13.04 11.91 -6.26
N LEU A 134 -11.98 12.57 -6.72
CA LEU A 134 -11.27 13.53 -5.89
C LEU A 134 -12.19 14.72 -5.60
N ALA A 135 -12.35 15.04 -4.32
CA ALA A 135 -13.05 16.25 -3.90
C ALA A 135 -12.24 17.51 -4.28
N GLY A 136 -12.90 18.67 -4.35
CA GLY A 136 -12.22 19.92 -4.69
C GLY A 136 -11.01 20.22 -3.82
N ILE A 137 -11.10 19.97 -2.51
CA ILE A 137 -9.98 20.15 -1.56
C ILE A 137 -8.82 19.21 -1.88
N GLU A 138 -9.09 17.96 -2.27
CA GLU A 138 -8.05 16.99 -2.63
C GLU A 138 -7.29 17.44 -3.89
N GLN A 139 -8.02 17.98 -4.89
CA GLN A 139 -7.41 18.48 -6.13
C GLN A 139 -6.60 19.75 -5.93
N ILE A 140 -7.06 20.67 -5.07
CA ILE A 140 -6.44 21.97 -4.88
C ILE A 140 -5.27 21.90 -3.90
N SER A 141 -5.41 21.15 -2.79
CA SER A 141 -4.43 21.14 -1.70
C SER A 141 -3.57 19.87 -1.65
N GLY A 142 -3.97 18.79 -2.33
CA GLY A 142 -3.35 17.47 -2.19
C GLY A 142 -3.67 16.78 -0.86
N LEU A 143 -4.57 17.36 -0.05
CA LEU A 143 -5.09 16.72 1.16
C LEU A 143 -6.10 15.63 0.77
N MET A 144 -5.75 14.38 1.01
CA MET A 144 -6.64 13.26 0.70
C MET A 144 -7.68 13.07 1.81
N LEU A 145 -8.90 12.80 1.42
CA LEU A 145 -10.02 12.51 2.30
C LEU A 145 -10.43 11.04 2.12
N SER A 146 -10.57 10.32 3.20
CA SER A 146 -11.21 8.99 3.22
C SER A 146 -12.46 9.04 4.07
N ASP A 147 -13.55 8.51 3.55
CA ASP A 147 -14.81 8.32 4.25
C ASP A 147 -14.92 6.92 4.89
N ILE A 148 -13.88 6.11 4.77
CA ILE A 148 -13.77 4.78 5.38
C ILE A 148 -12.62 4.82 6.41
N ILE A 149 -12.94 4.41 7.62
CA ILE A 149 -11.95 4.28 8.70
C ILE A 149 -11.01 3.10 8.36
N PRO A 150 -9.69 3.25 8.49
CA PRO A 150 -8.74 2.21 8.12
C PRO A 150 -8.99 0.86 8.81
N GLU A 151 -9.36 0.86 10.07
CA GLU A 151 -9.67 -0.33 10.86
C GLU A 151 -10.92 -1.06 10.32
N ASP A 152 -11.96 -0.32 9.93
CA ASP A 152 -13.17 -0.87 9.32
C ASP A 152 -12.86 -1.48 7.95
N ALA A 153 -12.02 -0.79 7.16
CA ALA A 153 -11.57 -1.31 5.87
C ALA A 153 -10.79 -2.62 6.03
N ALA A 154 -9.85 -2.66 6.98
CA ALA A 154 -9.05 -3.86 7.26
C ALA A 154 -9.93 -5.02 7.76
N SER A 155 -10.84 -4.76 8.69
CA SER A 155 -11.79 -5.75 9.22
C SER A 155 -12.64 -6.36 8.09
N LYS A 156 -13.19 -5.51 7.21
CA LYS A 156 -14.00 -5.95 6.08
C LYS A 156 -13.18 -6.77 5.08
N LEU A 157 -11.99 -6.32 4.72
CA LEU A 157 -11.10 -7.06 3.82
C LEU A 157 -10.64 -8.39 4.41
N LYS A 158 -10.33 -8.44 5.71
CA LYS A 158 -9.93 -9.65 6.43
C LYS A 158 -11.04 -10.69 6.48
N SER A 159 -12.30 -10.27 6.60
CA SER A 159 -13.47 -11.17 6.66
C SER A 159 -13.78 -11.89 5.34
N ILE A 160 -13.23 -11.42 4.21
CA ILE A 160 -13.44 -12.04 2.90
C ILE A 160 -12.64 -13.35 2.81
N THR A 161 -13.33 -14.47 2.61
CA THR A 161 -12.69 -15.77 2.34
C THR A 161 -12.25 -15.82 0.88
N ILE A 162 -11.00 -16.22 0.65
CA ILE A 162 -10.42 -16.43 -0.68
C ILE A 162 -10.01 -17.89 -0.81
N ASP A 163 -10.45 -18.50 -1.91
CA ASP A 163 -10.06 -19.86 -2.33
C ASP A 163 -8.73 -19.86 -3.09
#